data_dfe644aa7814287368a72575198f34ce
#
_entry.id   dfe644aa7814287368a72575198f34ce
#
_cell.length_a   1.000
_cell.length_b   1.000
_cell.length_c   1.000
_cell.angle_alpha   90.00
_cell.angle_beta   90.00
_cell.angle_gamma   90.00
#
_symmetry.space_group_name_H-M   'P 1'
#
loop_
_entity.id
_entity.type
_entity.pdbx_description
1 polymer ?
#
loop_
_entity_poly.entity_id
_entity_poly.type
_entity_poly.pdbx_seq_one_letter_code
_entity_poly.pdbx_strand_id
1 'polypeptide(L)'
;MLILLAVMIALPAFVMGAEIGFAFGARSGLIVCLAGGGLLGLLAAMTGAAGALRRRTTYELIGDAFGRQGARLANAVLGVSVLGWFGVMSTMLGHALASMGAGLASQPPWVLSLVGCVLATATAMAGFRALNWLSTLTTPLKILLLAWTFGAAMRDGSGAVDRLWSHVATGSTSLGNGISMVVGGLIVGAVLSPDVCRFAISPRRAAWGAGLAYGLGFPLVLVLSGAPSLVSGERDMIKIMLALGLGLPAMLTVVLTAWSTNTFNLYAATLVGKTLAPRWSDGRLALIAGAIGTAAGLGGISQLLLPYLLWLSIMIPPIAGIYLVNVRLGSSAAADRAWHWDAVAAWAIGSGWAALAPRWQVSLTPVAALDSLAVSAAVYATLRLALRHRRALAQ
;
A
#
# COMPACT_ATOMS: atom_id res chain seq x y z
N MET A 1 -13.73 -4.00 -4.27
CA MET A 1 -13.73 -3.14 -3.07
C MET A 1 -13.25 -3.87 -1.81
N LEU A 2 -13.84 -5.01 -1.42
CA LEU A 2 -13.44 -5.73 -0.19
C LEU A 2 -11.96 -6.15 -0.18
N ILE A 3 -11.39 -6.61 -1.29
CA ILE A 3 -9.96 -6.95 -1.37
C ILE A 3 -9.09 -5.72 -1.07
N LEU A 4 -9.43 -4.56 -1.63
CA LEU A 4 -8.67 -3.32 -1.38
C LEU A 4 -8.77 -2.90 0.08
N LEU A 5 -9.97 -2.95 0.68
CA LEU A 5 -10.15 -2.68 2.11
C LEU A 5 -9.41 -3.69 2.99
N ALA A 6 -9.36 -4.97 2.59
CA ALA A 6 -8.63 -6.00 3.33
C ALA A 6 -7.16 -5.65 3.51
N VAL A 7 -6.53 -5.06 2.49
CA VAL A 7 -5.12 -4.66 2.51
C VAL A 7 -4.89 -3.43 3.40
N MET A 8 -5.86 -2.52 3.46
CA MET A 8 -5.74 -1.27 4.23
C MET A 8 -5.86 -1.48 5.74
N ILE A 9 -6.69 -2.45 6.16
CA ILE A 9 -6.81 -2.81 7.58
C ILE A 9 -5.65 -3.75 7.91
N ALA A 10 -4.51 -3.17 8.23
CA ALA A 10 -3.23 -3.85 8.44
C ALA A 10 -2.47 -3.26 9.63
N LEU A 11 -1.58 -4.04 10.25
CA LEU A 11 -0.84 -3.61 11.43
C LEU A 11 -0.09 -2.27 11.24
N PRO A 12 0.59 -2.00 10.12
CA PRO A 12 1.23 -0.71 9.90
C PRO A 12 0.24 0.47 9.85
N ALA A 13 -1.00 0.25 9.41
CA ALA A 13 -2.02 1.30 9.40
C ALA A 13 -2.43 1.69 10.84
N PHE A 14 -2.45 0.73 11.77
CA PHE A 14 -2.73 1.01 13.18
C PHE A 14 -1.64 1.87 13.81
N VAL A 15 -0.38 1.53 13.57
CA VAL A 15 0.77 2.34 14.01
C VAL A 15 0.70 3.74 13.39
N MET A 16 0.43 3.83 12.09
CA MET A 16 0.30 5.13 11.40
C MET A 16 -0.83 5.98 11.96
N GLY A 17 -2.00 5.39 12.25
CA GLY A 17 -3.12 6.11 12.85
C GLY A 17 -2.77 6.70 14.21
N ALA A 18 -2.08 5.92 15.06
CA ALA A 18 -1.58 6.38 16.35
C ALA A 18 -0.56 7.53 16.18
N GLU A 19 0.45 7.36 15.33
CA GLU A 19 1.49 8.38 15.08
C GLU A 19 0.89 9.69 14.56
N ILE A 20 -0.06 9.64 13.64
CA ILE A 20 -0.77 10.83 13.14
C ILE A 20 -1.56 11.48 14.28
N GLY A 21 -2.26 10.68 15.10
CA GLY A 21 -2.98 11.19 16.25
C GLY A 21 -2.07 11.94 17.21
N PHE A 22 -0.98 11.33 17.64
CA PHE A 22 -0.02 11.96 18.57
C PHE A 22 0.69 13.17 17.97
N ALA A 23 1.07 13.11 16.68
CA ALA A 23 1.78 14.21 16.03
C ALA A 23 0.91 15.45 15.81
N PHE A 24 -0.38 15.28 15.49
CA PHE A 24 -1.26 16.36 15.05
C PHE A 24 -2.47 16.63 15.95
N GLY A 25 -2.78 15.74 16.88
CA GLY A 25 -4.03 15.75 17.64
C GLY A 25 -5.24 15.34 16.78
N ALA A 26 -6.43 15.31 17.39
CA ALA A 26 -7.62 14.78 16.73
C ALA A 26 -8.06 15.60 15.49
N ARG A 27 -8.12 16.94 15.59
CA ARG A 27 -8.62 17.81 14.50
C ARG A 27 -7.69 17.83 13.30
N SER A 28 -6.42 18.17 13.49
CA SER A 28 -5.44 18.24 12.42
C SER A 28 -5.11 16.86 11.87
N GLY A 29 -5.10 15.82 12.74
CA GLY A 29 -4.94 14.43 12.33
C GLY A 29 -6.05 13.95 11.41
N LEU A 30 -7.30 14.32 11.67
CA LEU A 30 -8.42 14.04 10.76
C LEU A 30 -8.25 14.71 9.39
N ILE A 31 -7.80 15.97 9.35
CA ILE A 31 -7.51 16.68 8.10
C ILE A 31 -6.40 15.97 7.32
N VAL A 32 -5.31 15.57 8.00
CA VAL A 32 -4.19 14.82 7.40
C VAL A 32 -4.66 13.49 6.81
N CYS A 33 -5.47 12.73 7.57
CA CYS A 33 -6.02 11.45 7.09
C CYS A 33 -6.92 11.63 5.86
N LEU A 34 -7.84 12.60 5.89
CA LEU A 34 -8.77 12.85 4.78
C LEU A 34 -8.07 13.40 3.54
N ALA A 35 -7.14 14.34 3.70
CA ALA A 35 -6.37 14.89 2.59
C ALA A 35 -5.47 13.82 1.93
N GLY A 36 -4.69 13.07 2.72
CA GLY A 36 -3.84 12.00 2.22
C GLY A 36 -4.64 10.87 1.59
N GLY A 37 -5.74 10.45 2.25
CA GLY A 37 -6.67 9.47 1.69
C GLY A 37 -7.33 9.94 0.41
N GLY A 38 -7.75 11.21 0.32
CA GLY A 38 -8.32 11.81 -0.89
C GLY A 38 -7.36 11.73 -2.09
N LEU A 39 -6.08 12.04 -1.88
CA LEU A 39 -5.03 11.92 -2.90
C LEU A 39 -4.82 10.46 -3.33
N LEU A 40 -4.74 9.53 -2.37
CA LEU A 40 -4.66 8.10 -2.67
C LEU A 40 -5.91 7.61 -3.40
N GLY A 41 -7.09 8.06 -2.98
CA GLY A 41 -8.37 7.72 -3.59
C GLY A 41 -8.46 8.17 -5.06
N LEU A 42 -7.99 9.38 -5.35
CA LEU A 42 -7.91 9.88 -6.72
C LEU A 42 -6.98 9.03 -7.58
N LEU A 43 -5.78 8.74 -7.07
CA LEU A 43 -4.82 7.88 -7.77
C LEU A 43 -5.40 6.48 -7.99
N ALA A 44 -5.95 5.85 -6.95
CA ALA A 44 -6.54 4.51 -7.02
C ALA A 44 -7.76 4.46 -7.97
N ALA A 45 -8.56 5.52 -8.03
CA ALA A 45 -9.65 5.62 -8.99
C ALA A 45 -9.13 5.63 -10.43
N MET A 46 -8.07 6.39 -10.72
CA MET A 46 -7.47 6.46 -12.04
C MET A 46 -6.82 5.14 -12.45
N THR A 47 -6.02 4.55 -11.57
CA THR A 47 -5.31 3.28 -11.82
C THR A 47 -6.29 2.11 -11.92
N GLY A 48 -7.28 2.03 -11.02
CA GLY A 48 -8.34 1.03 -11.07
C GLY A 48 -9.19 1.12 -12.33
N ALA A 49 -9.56 2.34 -12.76
CA ALA A 49 -10.27 2.55 -14.03
C ALA A 49 -9.43 2.08 -15.22
N ALA A 50 -8.12 2.38 -15.24
CA ALA A 50 -7.21 1.94 -16.29
C ALA A 50 -7.13 0.40 -16.38
N GLY A 51 -7.04 -0.30 -15.23
CA GLY A 51 -7.07 -1.75 -15.15
C GLY A 51 -8.37 -2.35 -15.70
N ALA A 52 -9.52 -1.80 -15.31
CA ALA A 52 -10.82 -2.24 -15.81
C ALA A 52 -11.05 -1.93 -17.29
N LEU A 53 -10.58 -0.77 -17.77
CA LEU A 53 -10.68 -0.35 -19.17
C LEU A 53 -9.90 -1.28 -20.10
N ARG A 54 -8.68 -1.63 -19.71
CA ARG A 54 -7.77 -2.46 -20.52
C ARG A 54 -7.89 -3.96 -20.23
N ARG A 55 -8.58 -4.35 -19.15
CA ARG A 55 -8.66 -5.72 -18.66
C ARG A 55 -7.29 -6.34 -18.38
N ARG A 56 -6.35 -5.51 -17.92
CA ARG A 56 -4.94 -5.86 -17.71
C ARG A 56 -4.50 -5.63 -16.27
N THR A 57 -3.48 -6.38 -15.89
CA THR A 57 -2.74 -6.18 -14.64
C THR A 57 -1.92 -4.90 -14.71
N THR A 58 -1.48 -4.41 -13.56
CA THR A 58 -0.50 -3.31 -13.46
C THR A 58 0.75 -3.62 -14.27
N TYR A 59 1.24 -4.85 -14.19
CA TYR A 59 2.48 -5.31 -14.83
C TYR A 59 2.38 -5.34 -16.35
N GLU A 60 1.21 -5.69 -16.88
CA GLU A 60 0.93 -5.62 -18.31
C GLU A 60 0.80 -4.17 -18.80
N LEU A 61 0.15 -3.28 -18.01
CA LEU A 61 0.09 -1.84 -18.32
C LEU A 61 1.48 -1.20 -18.32
N ILE A 62 2.36 -1.62 -17.44
CA ILE A 62 3.77 -1.23 -17.43
C ILE A 62 4.46 -1.75 -18.68
N GLY A 63 4.18 -2.99 -19.10
CA GLY A 63 4.70 -3.57 -20.35
C GLY A 63 4.40 -2.71 -21.58
N ASP A 64 3.15 -2.25 -21.67
CA ASP A 64 2.70 -1.38 -22.77
C ASP A 64 3.42 -0.01 -22.77
N ALA A 65 3.79 0.51 -21.58
CA ALA A 65 4.40 1.83 -21.44
C ALA A 65 5.93 1.80 -21.54
N PHE A 66 6.60 0.81 -20.94
CA PHE A 66 8.06 0.74 -20.79
C PHE A 66 8.76 -0.14 -21.84
N GLY A 67 7.99 -0.94 -22.60
CA GLY A 67 8.53 -1.99 -23.46
C GLY A 67 8.95 -3.23 -22.65
N ARG A 68 9.32 -4.31 -23.35
CA ARG A 68 9.54 -5.63 -22.72
C ARG A 68 10.65 -5.64 -21.65
N GLN A 69 11.78 -5.00 -21.90
CA GLN A 69 12.91 -4.98 -20.95
C GLN A 69 12.74 -3.89 -19.88
N GLY A 70 12.25 -2.69 -20.26
CA GLY A 70 11.95 -1.62 -19.30
C GLY A 70 10.89 -2.05 -18.30
N ALA A 71 9.88 -2.80 -18.75
CA ALA A 71 8.87 -3.37 -17.87
C ALA A 71 9.44 -4.38 -16.86
N ARG A 72 10.42 -5.20 -17.24
CA ARG A 72 11.07 -6.12 -16.30
C ARG A 72 11.72 -5.37 -15.13
N LEU A 73 12.39 -4.26 -15.44
CA LEU A 73 13.02 -3.42 -14.43
C LEU A 73 11.97 -2.77 -13.50
N ALA A 74 10.94 -2.13 -14.04
CA ALA A 74 9.87 -1.51 -13.26
C ALA A 74 9.10 -2.55 -12.43
N ASN A 75 8.80 -3.72 -13.01
CA ASN A 75 8.13 -4.82 -12.32
C ASN A 75 9.01 -5.42 -11.21
N ALA A 76 10.33 -5.49 -11.39
CA ALA A 76 11.24 -5.95 -10.34
C ALA A 76 11.21 -5.00 -9.13
N VAL A 77 11.17 -3.68 -9.35
CA VAL A 77 11.01 -2.68 -8.28
C VAL A 77 9.70 -2.88 -7.52
N LEU A 78 8.58 -3.11 -8.23
CA LEU A 78 7.30 -3.45 -7.59
C LEU A 78 7.36 -4.78 -6.85
N GLY A 79 8.06 -5.78 -7.40
CA GLY A 79 8.27 -7.08 -6.75
C GLY A 79 9.01 -6.94 -5.43
N VAL A 80 10.11 -6.20 -5.41
CA VAL A 80 10.86 -5.90 -4.19
C VAL A 80 9.97 -5.18 -3.17
N SER A 81 9.11 -4.25 -3.64
CA SER A 81 8.20 -3.53 -2.75
C SER A 81 7.18 -4.44 -2.06
N VAL A 82 6.52 -5.34 -2.78
CA VAL A 82 5.52 -6.24 -2.16
C VAL A 82 6.15 -7.33 -1.30
N LEU A 83 7.34 -7.81 -1.65
CA LEU A 83 8.10 -8.75 -0.83
C LEU A 83 8.63 -8.10 0.46
N GLY A 84 9.06 -6.85 0.38
CA GLY A 84 9.43 -6.07 1.55
C GLY A 84 8.26 -5.88 2.51
N TRP A 85 7.07 -5.52 1.99
CA TRP A 85 5.85 -5.43 2.80
C TRP A 85 5.45 -6.78 3.40
N PHE A 86 5.61 -7.89 2.67
CA PHE A 86 5.38 -9.22 3.22
C PHE A 86 6.29 -9.50 4.42
N GLY A 87 7.58 -9.19 4.30
CA GLY A 87 8.56 -9.36 5.38
C GLY A 87 8.23 -8.51 6.61
N VAL A 88 7.94 -7.22 6.42
CA VAL A 88 7.55 -6.28 7.50
C VAL A 88 6.31 -6.78 8.24
N MET A 89 5.24 -7.12 7.50
CA MET A 89 4.00 -7.61 8.09
C MET A 89 4.19 -8.91 8.86
N SER A 90 5.03 -9.81 8.35
CA SER A 90 5.33 -11.09 9.02
C SER A 90 6.05 -10.89 10.35
N THR A 91 7.01 -9.98 10.39
CA THR A 91 7.74 -9.63 11.61
C THR A 91 6.80 -8.98 12.64
N MET A 92 5.98 -8.03 12.21
CA MET A 92 4.99 -7.37 13.08
C MET A 92 3.99 -8.39 13.66
N LEU A 93 3.53 -9.37 12.86
CA LEU A 93 2.67 -10.45 13.33
C LEU A 93 3.33 -11.24 14.49
N GLY A 94 4.58 -11.68 14.28
CA GLY A 94 5.28 -12.46 15.29
C GLY A 94 5.48 -11.72 16.60
N HIS A 95 5.90 -10.45 16.53
CA HIS A 95 6.06 -9.62 17.72
C HIS A 95 4.73 -9.33 18.43
N ALA A 96 3.67 -9.03 17.67
CA ALA A 96 2.34 -8.78 18.22
C ALA A 96 1.79 -10.00 18.95
N LEU A 97 1.90 -11.21 18.35
CA LEU A 97 1.45 -12.45 18.99
C LEU A 97 2.28 -12.78 20.24
N ALA A 98 3.59 -12.61 20.20
CA ALA A 98 4.46 -12.84 21.36
C ALA A 98 4.13 -11.89 22.53
N SER A 99 3.66 -10.67 22.25
CA SER A 99 3.29 -9.69 23.28
C SER A 99 1.95 -9.99 23.98
N MET A 100 1.14 -10.90 23.43
CA MET A 100 -0.20 -11.21 24.00
C MET A 100 -0.20 -12.15 25.21
N GLY A 101 0.91 -12.73 25.56
CA GLY A 101 0.98 -13.72 26.65
C GLY A 101 0.28 -15.05 26.32
N ALA A 102 -0.38 -15.68 27.30
CA ALA A 102 -1.22 -16.89 27.14
C ALA A 102 -0.58 -18.03 26.34
N GLY A 103 0.66 -18.43 26.69
CA GLY A 103 1.39 -19.52 26.00
C GLY A 103 2.09 -19.09 24.71
N LEU A 104 1.63 -18.07 24.02
CA LEU A 104 2.30 -17.51 22.83
C LEU A 104 3.59 -16.75 23.21
N ALA A 105 3.63 -16.13 24.38
CA ALA A 105 4.82 -15.44 24.90
C ALA A 105 6.01 -16.38 25.15
N SER A 106 5.79 -17.69 25.29
CA SER A 106 6.86 -18.68 25.39
C SER A 106 7.52 -19.00 24.05
N GLN A 107 6.87 -18.62 22.93
CA GLN A 107 7.39 -18.85 21.60
C GLN A 107 8.19 -17.64 21.12
N PRO A 108 9.38 -17.83 20.54
CA PRO A 108 10.14 -16.73 19.99
C PRO A 108 9.36 -16.07 18.81
N PRO A 109 9.38 -14.74 18.69
CA PRO A 109 8.61 -14.01 17.66
C PRO A 109 8.83 -14.52 16.23
N TRP A 110 10.05 -14.99 15.91
CA TRP A 110 10.36 -15.50 14.58
C TRP A 110 9.59 -16.79 14.22
N VAL A 111 9.30 -17.66 15.22
CA VAL A 111 8.48 -18.87 15.00
C VAL A 111 7.05 -18.48 14.65
N LEU A 112 6.48 -17.53 15.38
CA LEU A 112 5.12 -17.03 15.13
C LEU A 112 5.03 -16.32 13.76
N SER A 113 6.08 -15.56 13.40
CA SER A 113 6.21 -14.97 12.05
C SER A 113 6.21 -16.05 10.97
N LEU A 114 6.97 -17.13 11.17
CA LEU A 114 7.09 -18.23 10.20
C LEU A 114 5.74 -18.93 9.98
N VAL A 115 4.98 -19.19 11.04
CA VAL A 115 3.62 -19.76 10.92
C VAL A 115 2.73 -18.87 10.04
N GLY A 116 2.75 -17.55 10.27
CA GLY A 116 2.02 -16.59 9.44
C GLY A 116 2.48 -16.58 7.98
N CYS A 117 3.79 -16.68 7.74
CA CYS A 117 4.37 -16.79 6.39
C CYS A 117 3.88 -18.03 5.66
N VAL A 118 3.90 -19.18 6.31
CA VAL A 118 3.43 -20.47 5.75
C VAL A 118 1.94 -20.38 5.40
N LEU A 119 1.11 -19.86 6.31
CA LEU A 119 -0.32 -19.72 6.10
C LEU A 119 -0.63 -18.81 4.91
N ALA A 120 0.03 -17.64 4.83
CA ALA A 120 -0.16 -16.70 3.73
C ALA A 120 0.33 -17.29 2.40
N THR A 121 1.46 -18.00 2.40
CA THR A 121 2.03 -18.64 1.19
C THR A 121 1.11 -19.74 0.68
N ALA A 122 0.63 -20.63 1.56
CA ALA A 122 -0.31 -21.68 1.19
C ALA A 122 -1.60 -21.11 0.58
N THR A 123 -2.13 -20.02 1.14
CA THR A 123 -3.32 -19.34 0.61
C THR A 123 -3.03 -18.67 -0.74
N ALA A 124 -1.87 -18.02 -0.90
CA ALA A 124 -1.48 -17.37 -2.15
C ALA A 124 -1.28 -18.36 -3.30
N MET A 125 -0.79 -19.58 -3.00
CA MET A 125 -0.65 -20.67 -3.98
C MET A 125 -2.00 -21.07 -4.61
N ALA A 126 -3.11 -20.93 -3.89
CA ALA A 126 -4.46 -21.16 -4.40
C ALA A 126 -5.01 -20.00 -5.27
N GLY A 127 -4.24 -18.92 -5.44
CA GLY A 127 -4.46 -17.84 -6.40
C GLY A 127 -5.57 -16.86 -6.02
N PHE A 128 -6.05 -16.11 -7.03
CA PHE A 128 -7.00 -15.00 -6.83
C PHE A 128 -8.32 -15.42 -6.16
N ARG A 129 -8.79 -16.64 -6.42
CA ARG A 129 -10.06 -17.15 -5.80
C ARG A 129 -9.92 -17.23 -4.28
N ALA A 130 -8.80 -17.76 -3.78
CA ALA A 130 -8.54 -17.86 -2.36
C ALA A 130 -8.38 -16.47 -1.72
N LEU A 131 -7.66 -15.56 -2.37
CA LEU A 131 -7.52 -14.17 -1.95
C LEU A 131 -8.90 -13.48 -1.84
N ASN A 132 -9.75 -13.63 -2.85
CA ASN A 132 -11.09 -13.04 -2.86
C ASN A 132 -11.97 -13.60 -1.74
N TRP A 133 -11.97 -14.93 -1.54
CA TRP A 133 -12.71 -15.58 -0.46
C TRP A 133 -12.23 -15.10 0.91
N LEU A 134 -10.91 -15.12 1.14
CA LEU A 134 -10.30 -14.66 2.38
C LEU A 134 -10.67 -13.20 2.66
N SER A 135 -10.55 -12.32 1.67
CA SER A 135 -10.87 -10.90 1.82
C SER A 135 -12.37 -10.67 2.09
N THR A 136 -13.24 -11.46 1.47
CA THR A 136 -14.69 -11.35 1.67
C THR A 136 -15.09 -11.74 3.10
N LEU A 137 -14.44 -12.78 3.64
CA LEU A 137 -14.68 -13.23 5.01
C LEU A 137 -14.04 -12.31 6.06
N THR A 138 -12.76 -11.97 5.87
CA THR A 138 -11.97 -11.28 6.90
C THR A 138 -12.24 -9.79 6.96
N THR A 139 -12.56 -9.11 5.84
CA THR A 139 -12.70 -7.65 5.83
C THR A 139 -13.84 -7.15 6.71
N PRO A 140 -15.08 -7.68 6.62
CA PRO A 140 -16.15 -7.27 7.51
C PRO A 140 -15.81 -7.52 8.98
N LEU A 141 -15.21 -8.67 9.28
CA LEU A 141 -14.81 -9.03 10.65
C LEU A 141 -13.75 -8.06 11.19
N LYS A 142 -12.73 -7.71 10.40
CA LYS A 142 -11.71 -6.72 10.80
C LYS A 142 -12.31 -5.33 11.04
N ILE A 143 -13.27 -4.91 10.21
CA ILE A 143 -13.98 -3.63 10.41
C ILE A 143 -14.76 -3.67 11.73
N LEU A 144 -15.48 -4.77 12.00
CA LEU A 144 -16.23 -4.93 13.25
C LEU A 144 -15.31 -4.94 14.47
N LEU A 145 -14.18 -5.64 14.42
CA LEU A 145 -13.20 -5.69 15.51
C LEU A 145 -12.59 -4.30 15.76
N LEU A 146 -12.26 -3.57 14.71
CA LEU A 146 -11.71 -2.22 14.84
C LEU A 146 -12.75 -1.23 15.39
N ALA A 147 -13.99 -1.30 14.88
CA ALA A 147 -15.09 -0.48 15.40
C ALA A 147 -15.45 -0.83 16.87
N TRP A 148 -15.37 -2.11 17.23
CA TRP A 148 -15.57 -2.53 18.61
C TRP A 148 -14.51 -1.95 19.54
N THR A 149 -13.23 -2.04 19.14
CA THR A 149 -12.12 -1.46 19.91
C THR A 149 -12.28 0.05 20.09
N PHE A 150 -12.63 0.74 19.00
CA PHE A 150 -12.95 2.18 19.06
C PHE A 150 -14.09 2.46 20.04
N GLY A 151 -15.20 1.73 19.93
CA GLY A 151 -16.36 1.89 20.82
C GLY A 151 -16.05 1.57 22.28
N ALA A 152 -15.23 0.55 22.56
CA ALA A 152 -14.77 0.21 23.89
C ALA A 152 -13.89 1.32 24.48
N ALA A 153 -12.92 1.83 23.71
CA ALA A 153 -12.06 2.92 24.15
C ALA A 153 -12.83 4.21 24.44
N MET A 154 -13.88 4.52 23.66
CA MET A 154 -14.72 5.70 23.88
C MET A 154 -15.63 5.56 25.12
N ARG A 155 -15.86 4.35 25.60
CA ARG A 155 -16.66 4.08 26.82
C ARG A 155 -15.79 3.88 28.07
N ASP A 156 -14.48 3.80 27.90
CA ASP A 156 -13.53 3.54 28.98
C ASP A 156 -13.30 4.81 29.83
N GLY A 157 -14.13 4.93 30.85
CA GLY A 157 -14.10 6.01 31.82
C GLY A 157 -14.79 7.32 31.39
N SER A 158 -15.09 8.18 32.36
CA SER A 158 -15.61 9.53 32.14
C SER A 158 -14.54 10.40 31.45
N GLY A 159 -14.93 11.13 30.38
CA GLY A 159 -14.05 12.09 29.72
C GLY A 159 -13.20 11.51 28.58
N ALA A 160 -13.50 10.31 28.03
CA ALA A 160 -12.80 9.78 26.86
C ALA A 160 -12.88 10.73 25.66
N VAL A 161 -14.04 11.33 25.41
CA VAL A 161 -14.24 12.33 24.35
C VAL A 161 -13.42 13.59 24.62
N ASP A 162 -13.37 14.04 25.88
CA ASP A 162 -12.57 15.22 26.25
C ASP A 162 -11.07 14.92 26.05
N ARG A 163 -10.59 13.75 26.47
CA ARG A 163 -9.20 13.32 26.23
C ARG A 163 -8.86 13.29 24.74
N LEU A 164 -9.78 12.80 23.90
CA LEU A 164 -9.60 12.77 22.45
C LEU A 164 -9.38 14.19 21.89
N TRP A 165 -10.20 15.16 22.28
CA TRP A 165 -10.16 16.51 21.73
C TRP A 165 -9.16 17.45 22.42
N SER A 166 -8.80 17.18 23.66
CA SER A 166 -7.83 17.98 24.44
C SER A 166 -6.38 17.54 24.26
N HIS A 167 -6.15 16.41 23.52
CA HIS A 167 -4.79 15.92 23.30
C HIS A 167 -3.94 16.97 22.60
N VAL A 168 -2.87 17.41 23.27
CA VAL A 168 -1.92 18.37 22.73
C VAL A 168 -0.98 17.63 21.76
N ALA A 169 -0.92 18.12 20.54
CA ALA A 169 -0.02 17.58 19.52
C ALA A 169 1.44 17.66 20.01
N THR A 170 2.14 16.54 20.00
CA THR A 170 3.53 16.44 20.46
C THR A 170 4.56 16.65 19.33
N GLY A 171 4.09 16.73 18.08
CA GLY A 171 4.95 16.79 16.91
C GLY A 171 5.21 18.20 16.39
N SER A 172 6.45 18.46 15.97
CA SER A 172 6.85 19.63 15.17
C SER A 172 6.68 19.39 13.66
N THR A 173 5.99 18.32 13.29
CA THR A 173 5.87 17.86 11.89
C THR A 173 4.83 18.72 11.14
N SER A 174 5.14 19.16 9.92
CA SER A 174 4.21 19.92 9.08
C SER A 174 3.02 19.06 8.59
N LEU A 175 1.87 19.69 8.32
CA LEU A 175 0.71 19.00 7.75
C LEU A 175 1.06 18.28 6.44
N GLY A 176 1.94 18.88 5.61
CA GLY A 176 2.43 18.27 4.38
C GLY A 176 3.16 16.95 4.61
N ASN A 177 4.01 16.89 5.64
CA ASN A 177 4.67 15.64 6.02
C ASN A 177 3.68 14.59 6.51
N GLY A 178 2.67 14.99 7.29
CA GLY A 178 1.60 14.09 7.72
C GLY A 178 0.83 13.50 6.52
N ILE A 179 0.46 14.34 5.56
CA ILE A 179 -0.18 13.91 4.31
C ILE A 179 0.75 12.95 3.54
N SER A 180 2.06 13.24 3.49
CA SER A 180 3.07 12.37 2.86
C SER A 180 3.14 10.99 3.51
N MET A 181 3.02 10.91 4.85
CA MET A 181 2.97 9.64 5.58
C MET A 181 1.74 8.82 5.17
N VAL A 182 0.56 9.44 5.10
CA VAL A 182 -0.67 8.75 4.66
C VAL A 182 -0.54 8.27 3.22
N VAL A 183 -0.07 9.11 2.32
CA VAL A 183 0.12 8.75 0.90
C VAL A 183 1.17 7.64 0.77
N GLY A 184 2.34 7.81 1.38
CA GLY A 184 3.45 6.84 1.33
C GLY A 184 3.07 5.46 1.85
N GLY A 185 2.26 5.40 2.91
CA GLY A 185 1.84 4.16 3.55
C GLY A 185 1.08 3.19 2.65
N LEU A 186 0.30 3.70 1.68
CA LEU A 186 -0.50 2.85 0.77
C LEU A 186 -0.32 3.15 -0.72
N ILE A 187 0.67 3.95 -1.11
CA ILE A 187 0.91 4.31 -2.51
C ILE A 187 1.11 3.09 -3.41
N VAL A 188 1.82 2.07 -2.92
CA VAL A 188 2.03 0.81 -3.66
C VAL A 188 0.68 0.15 -4.00
N GLY A 189 -0.19 0.04 -3.00
CA GLY A 189 -1.52 -0.55 -3.19
C GLY A 189 -2.39 0.25 -4.17
N ALA A 190 -2.35 1.60 -4.12
CA ALA A 190 -3.05 2.45 -5.07
C ALA A 190 -2.54 2.24 -6.50
N VAL A 191 -1.22 2.10 -6.68
CA VAL A 191 -0.59 1.81 -7.98
C VAL A 191 -0.95 0.41 -8.50
N LEU A 192 -1.09 -0.57 -7.60
CA LEU A 192 -1.45 -1.96 -7.92
C LEU A 192 -2.97 -2.20 -8.02
N SER A 193 -3.80 -1.16 -7.91
CA SER A 193 -5.26 -1.31 -8.02
C SER A 193 -5.73 -1.97 -9.32
N PRO A 194 -5.05 -1.85 -10.50
CA PRO A 194 -5.41 -2.57 -11.71
C PRO A 194 -5.50 -4.10 -11.53
N ASP A 195 -4.65 -4.70 -10.69
CA ASP A 195 -4.59 -6.15 -10.48
C ASP A 195 -5.90 -6.75 -9.96
N VAL A 196 -6.64 -5.97 -9.18
CA VAL A 196 -7.95 -6.31 -8.65
C VAL A 196 -9.06 -5.75 -9.54
N CYS A 197 -8.92 -4.49 -9.97
CA CYS A 197 -9.96 -3.76 -10.68
C CYS A 197 -10.17 -4.25 -12.12
N ARG A 198 -9.22 -4.97 -12.73
CA ARG A 198 -9.39 -5.58 -14.07
C ARG A 198 -10.60 -6.52 -14.17
N PHE A 199 -11.05 -7.06 -13.03
CA PHE A 199 -12.24 -7.91 -12.96
C PHE A 199 -13.54 -7.13 -12.75
N ALA A 200 -13.49 -5.80 -12.60
CA ALA A 200 -14.68 -4.98 -12.42
C ALA A 200 -15.54 -4.95 -13.69
N ILE A 201 -16.86 -4.81 -13.49
CA ILE A 201 -17.85 -4.81 -14.58
C ILE A 201 -17.63 -3.61 -15.54
N SER A 202 -17.20 -2.46 -15.00
CA SER A 202 -16.94 -1.26 -15.81
C SER A 202 -15.83 -0.41 -15.19
N PRO A 203 -15.14 0.43 -16.00
CA PRO A 203 -14.14 1.38 -15.50
C PRO A 203 -14.70 2.36 -14.46
N ARG A 204 -15.95 2.80 -14.62
CA ARG A 204 -16.61 3.70 -13.67
C ARG A 204 -16.79 3.02 -12.29
N ARG A 205 -17.25 1.74 -12.25
CA ARG A 205 -17.38 1.00 -10.99
C ARG A 205 -16.03 0.71 -10.37
N ALA A 206 -15.01 0.44 -11.16
CA ALA A 206 -13.64 0.27 -10.68
C ALA A 206 -13.11 1.55 -10.02
N ALA A 207 -13.30 2.71 -10.70
CA ALA A 207 -12.92 4.02 -10.18
C ALA A 207 -13.60 4.33 -8.83
N TRP A 208 -14.91 4.16 -8.75
CA TRP A 208 -15.64 4.38 -7.50
C TRP A 208 -15.22 3.40 -6.41
N GLY A 209 -15.10 2.10 -6.74
CA GLY A 209 -14.71 1.08 -5.76
C GLY A 209 -13.31 1.29 -5.18
N ALA A 210 -12.33 1.62 -6.02
CA ALA A 210 -10.98 1.93 -5.58
C ALA A 210 -10.91 3.32 -4.92
N GLY A 211 -11.53 4.33 -5.53
CA GLY A 211 -11.57 5.69 -5.00
C GLY A 211 -12.16 5.77 -3.59
N LEU A 212 -13.29 5.12 -3.36
CA LEU A 212 -13.92 5.07 -2.02
C LEU A 212 -13.11 4.25 -1.02
N ALA A 213 -12.52 3.13 -1.46
CA ALA A 213 -11.70 2.31 -0.58
C ALA A 213 -10.50 3.10 -0.04
N TYR A 214 -9.74 3.75 -0.92
CA TYR A 214 -8.56 4.55 -0.53
C TYR A 214 -8.93 5.93 0.02
N GLY A 215 -9.96 6.60 -0.57
CA GLY A 215 -10.31 7.98 -0.23
C GLY A 215 -11.09 8.13 1.07
N LEU A 216 -11.88 7.15 1.46
CA LEU A 216 -12.67 7.15 2.68
C LEU A 216 -12.34 5.96 3.58
N GLY A 217 -12.21 4.76 3.00
CA GLY A 217 -11.97 3.55 3.79
C GLY A 217 -10.65 3.60 4.55
N PHE A 218 -9.56 4.03 3.91
CA PHE A 218 -8.27 4.13 4.59
C PHE A 218 -8.23 5.22 5.67
N PRO A 219 -8.68 6.47 5.42
CA PRO A 219 -8.84 7.46 6.49
C PRO A 219 -9.66 6.95 7.68
N LEU A 220 -10.74 6.22 7.42
CA LEU A 220 -11.54 5.62 8.49
C LEU A 220 -10.73 4.63 9.33
N VAL A 221 -9.92 3.77 8.70
CA VAL A 221 -9.02 2.85 9.42
C VAL A 221 -8.03 3.61 10.29
N LEU A 222 -7.42 4.68 9.77
CA LEU A 222 -6.48 5.52 10.53
C LEU A 222 -7.14 6.20 11.72
N VAL A 223 -8.36 6.72 11.55
CA VAL A 223 -9.11 7.35 12.64
C VAL A 223 -9.55 6.31 13.69
N LEU A 224 -10.09 5.17 13.27
CA LEU A 224 -10.53 4.11 14.18
C LEU A 224 -9.36 3.49 14.97
N SER A 225 -8.15 3.55 14.46
CA SER A 225 -6.95 3.09 15.17
C SER A 225 -6.28 4.22 15.97
N GLY A 226 -6.27 5.45 15.47
CA GLY A 226 -5.62 6.58 16.13
C GLY A 226 -6.40 7.17 17.30
N ALA A 227 -7.72 7.21 17.23
CA ALA A 227 -8.53 7.77 18.31
C ALA A 227 -8.42 6.98 19.64
N PRO A 228 -8.47 5.63 19.67
CA PRO A 228 -8.17 4.86 20.86
C PRO A 228 -6.79 5.17 21.45
N SER A 229 -5.79 5.40 20.59
CA SER A 229 -4.44 5.75 21.04
C SER A 229 -4.39 7.11 21.73
N LEU A 230 -5.11 8.12 21.22
CA LEU A 230 -5.22 9.44 21.87
C LEU A 230 -5.93 9.40 23.22
N VAL A 231 -6.96 8.55 23.33
CA VAL A 231 -7.74 8.40 24.56
C VAL A 231 -6.94 7.68 25.65
N SER A 232 -6.21 6.62 25.27
CA SER A 232 -5.45 5.79 26.23
C SER A 232 -4.04 6.30 26.52
N GLY A 233 -3.46 7.14 25.65
CA GLY A 233 -2.05 7.53 25.70
C GLY A 233 -1.09 6.45 25.23
N GLU A 234 -1.59 5.28 24.76
CA GLU A 234 -0.78 4.17 24.27
C GLU A 234 -0.78 4.18 22.72
N ARG A 235 0.39 3.91 22.11
CA ARG A 235 0.55 3.89 20.64
C ARG A 235 0.27 2.52 20.03
N ASP A 236 0.42 1.47 20.82
CA ASP A 236 0.23 0.11 20.36
C ASP A 236 -1.23 -0.32 20.48
N MET A 237 -1.91 -0.42 19.35
CA MET A 237 -3.31 -0.82 19.27
C MET A 237 -3.58 -2.17 19.95
N ILE A 238 -2.63 -3.09 19.93
CA ILE A 238 -2.80 -4.42 20.53
C ILE A 238 -2.78 -4.29 22.05
N LYS A 239 -1.89 -3.48 22.61
CA LYS A 239 -1.86 -3.20 24.06
C LYS A 239 -3.14 -2.51 24.52
N ILE A 240 -3.66 -1.57 23.72
CA ILE A 240 -4.95 -0.92 24.00
C ILE A 240 -6.05 -1.97 24.06
N MET A 241 -6.14 -2.87 23.06
CA MET A 241 -7.15 -3.93 23.05
C MET A 241 -7.02 -4.85 24.27
N LEU A 242 -5.80 -5.22 24.66
CA LEU A 242 -5.55 -6.05 25.84
C LEU A 242 -5.95 -5.34 27.13
N ALA A 243 -5.61 -4.06 27.28
CA ALA A 243 -5.99 -3.24 28.43
C ALA A 243 -7.52 -3.09 28.56
N LEU A 244 -8.24 -3.06 27.43
CA LEU A 244 -9.71 -3.06 27.38
C LEU A 244 -10.34 -4.45 27.60
N GLY A 245 -9.57 -5.48 27.92
CA GLY A 245 -10.05 -6.85 28.10
C GLY A 245 -10.41 -7.57 26.80
N LEU A 246 -9.99 -7.05 25.65
CA LEU A 246 -10.29 -7.57 24.32
C LEU A 246 -9.22 -8.54 23.82
N GLY A 247 -8.79 -9.52 24.64
CA GLY A 247 -7.69 -10.43 24.31
C GLY A 247 -7.94 -11.26 23.06
N LEU A 248 -9.09 -11.95 22.95
CA LEU A 248 -9.47 -12.71 21.76
C LEU A 248 -9.69 -11.81 20.52
N PRO A 249 -10.45 -10.70 20.59
CA PRO A 249 -10.51 -9.71 19.51
C PRO A 249 -9.14 -9.22 19.05
N ALA A 250 -8.20 -8.94 19.95
CA ALA A 250 -6.83 -8.52 19.59
C ALA A 250 -6.11 -9.60 18.78
N MET A 251 -6.12 -10.84 19.24
CA MET A 251 -5.50 -11.97 18.53
C MET A 251 -6.10 -12.15 17.12
N LEU A 252 -7.44 -12.14 17.00
CA LEU A 252 -8.11 -12.24 15.70
C LEU A 252 -7.74 -11.07 14.79
N THR A 253 -7.68 -9.85 15.30
CA THR A 253 -7.27 -8.67 14.53
C THR A 253 -5.87 -8.85 13.96
N VAL A 254 -4.89 -9.22 14.79
CA VAL A 254 -3.49 -9.43 14.38
C VAL A 254 -3.39 -10.50 13.31
N VAL A 255 -3.96 -11.68 13.55
CA VAL A 255 -3.87 -12.82 12.63
C VAL A 255 -4.57 -12.51 11.30
N LEU A 256 -5.81 -12.03 11.34
CA LEU A 256 -6.60 -11.78 10.13
C LEU A 256 -6.01 -10.64 9.27
N THR A 257 -5.49 -9.58 9.90
CA THR A 257 -4.86 -8.49 9.17
C THR A 257 -3.57 -8.94 8.49
N ALA A 258 -2.69 -9.63 9.21
CA ALA A 258 -1.43 -10.12 8.64
C ALA A 258 -1.67 -11.19 7.57
N TRP A 259 -2.55 -12.16 7.81
CA TRP A 259 -2.86 -13.21 6.86
C TRP A 259 -3.39 -12.66 5.54
N SER A 260 -4.44 -11.84 5.59
CA SER A 260 -5.07 -11.31 4.37
C SER A 260 -4.16 -10.34 3.60
N THR A 261 -3.42 -9.48 4.29
CA THR A 261 -2.50 -8.53 3.64
C THR A 261 -1.30 -9.25 3.03
N ASN A 262 -0.72 -10.23 3.73
CA ASN A 262 0.39 -11.00 3.20
C ASN A 262 -0.01 -11.93 2.05
N THR A 263 -1.22 -12.48 2.07
CA THR A 263 -1.74 -13.21 0.90
C THR A 263 -1.84 -12.31 -0.33
N PHE A 264 -2.27 -11.05 -0.17
CA PHE A 264 -2.29 -10.07 -1.27
C PHE A 264 -0.87 -9.75 -1.76
N ASN A 265 0.07 -9.51 -0.86
CA ASN A 265 1.47 -9.23 -1.22
C ASN A 265 2.08 -10.37 -2.04
N LEU A 266 1.85 -11.62 -1.65
CA LEU A 266 2.34 -12.78 -2.39
C LEU A 266 1.60 -12.97 -3.73
N TYR A 267 0.31 -12.71 -3.78
CA TYR A 267 -0.43 -12.71 -5.05
C TYR A 267 0.16 -11.69 -6.02
N ALA A 268 0.42 -10.46 -5.57
CA ALA A 268 1.06 -9.42 -6.38
C ALA A 268 2.49 -9.83 -6.80
N ALA A 269 3.29 -10.39 -5.88
CA ALA A 269 4.61 -10.93 -6.20
C ALA A 269 4.57 -12.07 -7.24
N THR A 270 3.53 -12.90 -7.20
CA THR A 270 3.31 -13.97 -8.20
C THR A 270 3.06 -13.37 -9.59
N LEU A 271 2.25 -12.31 -9.68
CA LEU A 271 2.02 -11.60 -10.95
C LEU A 271 3.32 -10.98 -11.50
N VAL A 272 4.16 -10.39 -10.65
CA VAL A 272 5.52 -9.96 -11.04
C VAL A 272 6.32 -11.15 -11.56
N GLY A 273 6.34 -12.25 -10.81
CA GLY A 273 7.06 -13.47 -11.18
C GLY A 273 6.67 -14.00 -12.56
N LYS A 274 5.38 -13.90 -12.94
CA LYS A 274 4.92 -14.26 -14.29
C LYS A 274 5.55 -13.42 -15.39
N THR A 275 5.88 -12.16 -15.14
CA THR A 275 6.56 -11.33 -16.14
C THR A 275 8.03 -11.69 -16.32
N LEU A 276 8.64 -12.25 -15.28
CA LEU A 276 10.05 -12.67 -15.28
C LEU A 276 10.22 -14.12 -15.72
N ALA A 277 9.35 -15.01 -15.29
CA ALA A 277 9.37 -16.44 -15.55
C ALA A 277 7.98 -16.96 -16.01
N PRO A 278 7.52 -16.64 -17.25
CA PRO A 278 6.16 -16.94 -17.74
C PRO A 278 5.81 -18.44 -17.74
N ARG A 279 6.83 -19.30 -17.84
CA ARG A 279 6.65 -20.76 -17.91
C ARG A 279 6.40 -21.41 -16.54
N TRP A 280 6.67 -20.73 -15.44
CA TRP A 280 6.47 -21.29 -14.11
C TRP A 280 5.02 -21.22 -13.68
N SER A 281 4.56 -22.22 -12.89
CA SER A 281 3.20 -22.20 -12.35
C SER A 281 3.06 -21.11 -11.26
N ASP A 282 1.84 -20.63 -11.07
CA ASP A 282 1.54 -19.59 -10.06
C ASP A 282 1.89 -20.07 -8.64
N GLY A 283 1.58 -21.35 -8.32
CA GLY A 283 1.94 -21.93 -7.04
C GLY A 283 3.45 -21.98 -6.79
N ARG A 284 4.26 -22.31 -7.82
CA ARG A 284 5.73 -22.28 -7.71
C ARG A 284 6.25 -20.86 -7.49
N LEU A 285 5.71 -19.89 -8.21
CA LEU A 285 6.08 -18.49 -8.02
C LEU A 285 5.69 -17.96 -6.65
N ALA A 286 4.48 -18.30 -6.16
CA ALA A 286 4.03 -17.94 -4.81
C ALA A 286 4.94 -18.55 -3.73
N LEU A 287 5.35 -19.80 -3.89
CA LEU A 287 6.26 -20.48 -2.95
C LEU A 287 7.63 -19.78 -2.89
N ILE A 288 8.21 -19.48 -4.04
CA ILE A 288 9.51 -18.78 -4.13
C ILE A 288 9.40 -17.37 -3.54
N ALA A 289 8.35 -16.64 -3.90
CA ALA A 289 8.08 -15.31 -3.35
C ALA A 289 7.91 -15.36 -1.83
N GLY A 290 7.17 -16.35 -1.32
CA GLY A 290 7.00 -16.59 0.11
C GLY A 290 8.32 -16.89 0.82
N ALA A 291 9.17 -17.73 0.23
CA ALA A 291 10.50 -18.03 0.79
C ALA A 291 11.41 -16.79 0.84
N ILE A 292 11.46 -15.99 -0.25
CA ILE A 292 12.24 -14.74 -0.31
C ILE A 292 11.72 -13.73 0.71
N GLY A 293 10.40 -13.51 0.76
CA GLY A 293 9.79 -12.57 1.68
C GLY A 293 9.95 -12.99 3.15
N THR A 294 9.89 -14.30 3.45
CA THR A 294 10.17 -14.85 4.78
C THR A 294 11.63 -14.59 5.16
N ALA A 295 12.57 -14.86 4.27
CA ALA A 295 13.99 -14.58 4.51
C ALA A 295 14.24 -13.09 4.76
N ALA A 296 13.59 -12.19 3.98
CA ALA A 296 13.67 -10.74 4.19
C ALA A 296 13.11 -10.32 5.56
N GLY A 297 11.97 -10.91 5.98
CA GLY A 297 11.38 -10.67 7.30
C GLY A 297 12.30 -11.09 8.44
N LEU A 298 12.80 -12.33 8.41
CA LEU A 298 13.72 -12.85 9.40
C LEU A 298 15.09 -12.14 9.38
N GLY A 299 15.49 -11.60 8.22
CA GLY A 299 16.68 -10.78 8.04
C GLY A 299 16.56 -9.35 8.58
N GLY A 300 15.43 -8.97 9.20
CA GLY A 300 15.27 -7.70 9.89
C GLY A 300 14.85 -6.51 9.00
N ILE A 301 14.18 -6.74 7.88
CA ILE A 301 13.72 -5.65 6.99
C ILE A 301 12.84 -4.63 7.73
N SER A 302 12.14 -5.04 8.79
CA SER A 302 11.34 -4.14 9.62
C SER A 302 12.16 -3.03 10.30
N GLN A 303 13.45 -3.26 10.56
CA GLN A 303 14.36 -2.25 11.10
C GLN A 303 14.70 -1.16 10.07
N LEU A 304 14.54 -1.45 8.79
CA LEU A 304 14.75 -0.53 7.67
C LEU A 304 13.45 0.11 7.18
N LEU A 305 12.38 0.07 7.99
CA LEU A 305 11.04 0.51 7.57
C LEU A 305 11.04 1.96 7.03
N LEU A 306 11.65 2.93 7.73
CA LEU A 306 11.65 4.32 7.29
C LEU A 306 12.41 4.52 5.96
N PRO A 307 13.67 4.08 5.80
CA PRO A 307 14.35 4.13 4.50
C PRO A 307 13.57 3.43 3.38
N TYR A 308 12.95 2.29 3.70
CA TYR A 308 12.13 1.55 2.77
C TYR A 308 10.89 2.34 2.30
N LEU A 309 10.14 2.98 3.22
CA LEU A 309 8.99 3.82 2.88
C LEU A 309 9.40 5.03 2.02
N LEU A 310 10.53 5.67 2.32
CA LEU A 310 11.07 6.76 1.49
C LEU A 310 11.41 6.28 0.09
N TRP A 311 12.05 5.13 -0.04
CA TRP A 311 12.35 4.52 -1.34
C TRP A 311 11.06 4.25 -2.13
N LEU A 312 10.03 3.68 -1.50
CA LEU A 312 8.73 3.43 -2.13
C LEU A 312 8.07 4.72 -2.62
N SER A 313 8.08 5.79 -1.82
CA SER A 313 7.45 7.07 -2.14
C SER A 313 8.12 7.79 -3.31
N ILE A 314 9.38 7.47 -3.60
CA ILE A 314 10.17 8.04 -4.70
C ILE A 314 10.03 7.20 -5.97
N MET A 315 10.13 5.87 -5.86
CA MET A 315 10.28 4.98 -7.01
C MET A 315 8.97 4.48 -7.61
N ILE A 316 7.93 4.32 -6.81
CA ILE A 316 6.68 3.67 -7.24
C ILE A 316 5.69 4.61 -7.95
N PRO A 317 5.40 5.83 -7.45
CA PRO A 317 4.41 6.71 -8.05
C PRO A 317 4.71 7.09 -9.52
N PRO A 318 5.97 7.33 -9.92
CA PRO A 318 6.31 7.64 -11.32
C PRO A 318 5.84 6.55 -12.31
N ILE A 319 5.92 5.28 -11.89
CA ILE A 319 5.47 4.15 -12.72
C ILE A 319 3.98 4.30 -13.03
N ALA A 320 3.17 4.68 -12.03
CA ALA A 320 1.74 4.92 -12.23
C ALA A 320 1.48 6.11 -13.15
N GLY A 321 2.19 7.23 -12.95
CA GLY A 321 2.09 8.41 -13.81
C GLY A 321 2.31 8.06 -15.29
N ILE A 322 3.36 7.28 -15.56
CA ILE A 322 3.74 6.89 -16.93
C ILE A 322 2.70 5.96 -17.55
N TYR A 323 2.28 4.87 -16.88
CA TYR A 323 1.31 3.98 -17.51
C TYR A 323 -0.09 4.60 -17.63
N LEU A 324 -0.50 5.49 -16.74
CA LEU A 324 -1.76 6.23 -16.85
C LEU A 324 -1.77 7.16 -18.07
N VAL A 325 -0.68 7.89 -18.30
CA VAL A 325 -0.51 8.71 -19.51
C VAL A 325 -0.52 7.82 -20.75
N ASN A 326 0.17 6.66 -20.72
CA ASN A 326 0.17 5.73 -21.85
C ASN A 326 -1.23 5.16 -22.16
N VAL A 327 -2.02 4.84 -21.14
CA VAL A 327 -3.42 4.38 -21.31
C VAL A 327 -4.27 5.45 -21.97
N ARG A 328 -4.09 6.74 -21.62
CA ARG A 328 -4.84 7.88 -22.20
C ARG A 328 -4.40 8.23 -23.61
N LEU A 329 -3.09 8.28 -23.84
CA LEU A 329 -2.56 8.62 -25.17
C LEU A 329 -2.67 7.46 -26.18
N GLY A 330 -2.94 6.24 -25.72
CA GLY A 330 -2.94 5.03 -26.52
C GLY A 330 -1.53 4.47 -26.72
N SER A 331 -1.46 3.14 -26.84
CA SER A 331 -0.19 2.43 -27.07
C SER A 331 0.48 2.90 -28.36
N SER A 332 1.81 2.99 -28.35
CA SER A 332 2.58 3.25 -29.59
C SER A 332 2.47 2.06 -30.54
N ALA A 333 2.46 2.32 -31.84
CA ALA A 333 2.63 1.28 -32.88
C ALA A 333 3.95 0.48 -32.77
N ALA A 334 4.83 0.84 -31.85
CA ALA A 334 6.09 0.18 -31.53
C ALA A 334 6.00 -0.69 -30.24
N ALA A 335 4.85 -1.33 -29.99
CA ALA A 335 4.62 -2.18 -28.81
C ALA A 335 5.66 -3.31 -28.63
N ASP A 336 6.32 -3.74 -29.69
CA ASP A 336 7.33 -4.81 -29.68
C ASP A 336 8.76 -4.37 -29.33
N ARG A 337 8.99 -3.07 -29.05
CA ARG A 337 10.33 -2.62 -28.67
C ARG A 337 10.76 -3.17 -27.32
N ALA A 338 12.03 -3.55 -27.22
CA ALA A 338 12.63 -3.99 -25.97
C ALA A 338 12.61 -2.88 -24.89
N TRP A 339 12.91 -1.64 -25.29
CA TRP A 339 12.99 -0.47 -24.42
C TRP A 339 12.18 0.70 -24.99
N HIS A 340 11.37 1.31 -24.15
CA HIS A 340 10.79 2.63 -24.38
C HIS A 340 11.58 3.63 -23.51
N TRP A 341 12.64 4.19 -24.07
CA TRP A 341 13.54 5.09 -23.36
C TRP A 341 12.87 6.36 -22.88
N ASP A 342 11.80 6.81 -23.53
CA ASP A 342 10.93 7.90 -23.08
C ASP A 342 10.30 7.61 -21.71
N ALA A 343 9.84 6.39 -21.47
CA ALA A 343 9.30 5.98 -20.20
C ALA A 343 10.38 5.84 -19.12
N VAL A 344 11.52 5.21 -19.46
CA VAL A 344 12.65 5.04 -18.54
C VAL A 344 13.23 6.39 -18.12
N ALA A 345 13.42 7.32 -19.07
CA ALA A 345 13.90 8.66 -18.78
C ALA A 345 12.91 9.44 -17.89
N ALA A 346 11.61 9.37 -18.23
CA ALA A 346 10.57 10.01 -17.40
C ALA A 346 10.53 9.46 -15.97
N TRP A 347 10.73 8.14 -15.81
CA TRP A 347 10.82 7.49 -14.50
C TRP A 347 12.05 7.99 -13.72
N ALA A 348 13.21 7.98 -14.35
CA ALA A 348 14.45 8.46 -13.72
C ALA A 348 14.36 9.94 -13.33
N ILE A 349 13.82 10.80 -14.20
CA ILE A 349 13.64 12.23 -13.94
C ILE A 349 12.64 12.45 -12.80
N GLY A 350 11.47 11.81 -12.80
CA GLY A 350 10.48 11.94 -11.74
C GLY A 350 10.98 11.45 -10.39
N SER A 351 11.65 10.29 -10.36
CA SER A 351 12.28 9.75 -9.15
C SER A 351 13.43 10.62 -8.66
N GLY A 352 14.30 11.09 -9.57
CA GLY A 352 15.42 12.00 -9.26
C GLY A 352 14.93 13.34 -8.71
N TRP A 353 13.86 13.90 -9.29
CA TRP A 353 13.23 15.12 -8.78
C TRP A 353 12.78 14.94 -7.33
N ALA A 354 11.98 13.91 -7.05
CA ALA A 354 11.48 13.67 -5.70
C ALA A 354 12.59 13.42 -4.66
N ALA A 355 13.72 12.85 -5.08
CA ALA A 355 14.88 12.62 -4.21
C ALA A 355 15.70 13.90 -3.93
N LEU A 356 15.82 14.79 -4.89
CA LEU A 356 16.74 15.92 -4.86
C LEU A 356 16.06 17.26 -4.60
N ALA A 357 14.84 17.47 -5.06
CA ALA A 357 14.11 18.74 -4.92
C ALA A 357 13.96 19.23 -3.48
N PRO A 358 13.74 18.38 -2.47
CA PRO A 358 13.71 18.81 -1.07
C PRO A 358 15.03 19.43 -0.60
N ARG A 359 16.18 18.94 -1.11
CA ARG A 359 17.50 19.47 -0.75
C ARG A 359 17.73 20.88 -1.28
N TRP A 360 17.09 21.22 -2.41
CA TRP A 360 17.20 22.52 -3.06
C TRP A 360 16.00 23.44 -2.79
N GLN A 361 15.06 22.99 -1.95
CA GLN A 361 13.83 23.72 -1.59
C GLN A 361 12.96 24.09 -2.81
N VAL A 362 12.97 23.25 -3.86
CA VAL A 362 12.21 23.45 -5.12
C VAL A 362 11.12 22.40 -5.32
N SER A 363 10.69 21.75 -4.24
CA SER A 363 9.59 20.78 -4.30
C SER A 363 8.31 21.44 -4.83
N LEU A 364 7.56 20.75 -5.71
CA LEU A 364 6.27 21.24 -6.23
C LEU A 364 5.19 21.17 -5.16
N THR A 365 5.26 20.12 -4.34
CA THR A 365 4.33 19.89 -3.23
C THR A 365 5.12 19.44 -2.00
N PRO A 366 4.52 19.50 -0.80
CA PRO A 366 5.15 18.92 0.38
C PRO A 366 5.12 17.37 0.39
N VAL A 367 4.68 16.72 -0.70
CA VAL A 367 4.47 15.27 -0.82
C VAL A 367 5.34 14.70 -1.93
N ALA A 368 6.50 14.14 -1.59
CA ALA A 368 7.46 13.60 -2.56
C ALA A 368 6.85 12.60 -3.57
N ALA A 369 5.90 11.78 -3.12
CA ALA A 369 5.19 10.82 -3.98
C ALA A 369 4.36 11.50 -5.07
N LEU A 370 3.75 12.66 -4.78
CA LEU A 370 2.99 13.45 -5.76
C LEU A 370 3.92 14.14 -6.75
N ASP A 371 5.03 14.69 -6.25
CA ASP A 371 6.04 15.32 -7.09
C ASP A 371 6.61 14.32 -8.09
N SER A 372 7.02 13.13 -7.62
CA SER A 372 7.56 12.09 -8.48
C SER A 372 6.57 11.63 -9.55
N LEU A 373 5.29 11.45 -9.19
CA LEU A 373 4.20 11.09 -10.11
C LEU A 373 3.94 12.19 -11.13
N ALA A 374 3.79 13.45 -10.68
CA ALA A 374 3.43 14.57 -11.54
C ALA A 374 4.55 14.87 -12.55
N VAL A 375 5.80 14.94 -12.08
CA VAL A 375 6.96 15.20 -12.95
C VAL A 375 7.13 14.09 -13.97
N SER A 376 7.07 12.81 -13.56
CA SER A 376 7.20 11.69 -14.50
C SER A 376 6.09 11.65 -15.53
N ALA A 377 4.83 11.90 -15.11
CA ALA A 377 3.69 11.96 -16.01
C ALA A 377 3.82 13.11 -17.04
N ALA A 378 4.23 14.29 -16.59
CA ALA A 378 4.42 15.46 -17.45
C ALA A 378 5.57 15.24 -18.47
N VAL A 379 6.72 14.76 -17.99
CA VAL A 379 7.88 14.44 -18.85
C VAL A 379 7.52 13.38 -19.88
N TYR A 380 6.86 12.29 -19.45
CA TYR A 380 6.45 11.23 -20.36
C TYR A 380 5.45 11.73 -21.41
N ALA A 381 4.44 12.50 -20.99
CA ALA A 381 3.46 13.06 -21.91
C ALA A 381 4.14 13.95 -22.98
N THR A 382 5.04 14.83 -22.55
CA THR A 382 5.78 15.75 -23.44
C THR A 382 6.64 14.98 -24.45
N LEU A 383 7.44 14.02 -23.97
CA LEU A 383 8.29 13.19 -24.84
C LEU A 383 7.45 12.42 -25.87
N ARG A 384 6.33 11.82 -25.46
CA ARG A 384 5.43 11.07 -26.34
C ARG A 384 4.77 11.93 -27.40
N LEU A 385 4.30 13.13 -27.03
CA LEU A 385 3.69 14.07 -27.97
C LEU A 385 4.72 14.57 -28.99
N ALA A 386 5.92 14.92 -28.54
CA ALA A 386 7.02 15.33 -29.42
C ALA A 386 7.41 14.24 -30.43
N LEU A 387 7.50 12.98 -29.97
CA LEU A 387 7.79 11.85 -30.88
C LEU A 387 6.67 11.58 -31.88
N ARG A 388 5.41 11.79 -31.51
CA ARG A 388 4.27 11.68 -32.45
C ARG A 388 4.30 12.76 -33.51
N HIS A 389 4.54 14.00 -33.10
CA HIS A 389 4.62 15.14 -34.02
C HIS A 389 5.74 14.94 -35.06
N ARG A 390 6.93 14.52 -34.63
CA ARG A 390 8.06 14.20 -35.55
C ARG A 390 7.72 13.12 -36.56
N ARG A 391 6.97 12.07 -36.17
CA ARG A 391 6.55 11.00 -37.08
C ARG A 391 5.50 11.46 -38.07
N ALA A 392 4.58 12.33 -37.65
CA ALA A 392 3.58 12.91 -38.55
C ALA A 392 4.19 13.85 -39.62
N LEU A 393 5.31 14.52 -39.29
CA LEU A 393 6.07 15.35 -40.23
C LEU A 393 6.98 14.55 -41.19
N ALA A 394 7.26 13.29 -40.85
CA ALA A 394 8.12 12.41 -41.64
C ALA A 394 7.33 11.50 -42.60
N GLN A 395 6.01 11.53 -42.54
CA GLN A 395 5.07 10.87 -43.48
C GLN A 395 4.50 11.89 -44.47
#